data_aadbfc7ccc3979c41849f9217d8e1378
#
_entry.id   aadbfc7ccc3979c41849f9217d8e1378
#
_cell.length_a   1.000
_cell.length_b   1.000
_cell.length_c   1.000
_cell.angle_alpha   90.00
_cell.angle_beta   90.00
_cell.angle_gamma   90.00
#
_symmetry.space_group_name_H-M   'P 1'
#
loop_
_entity.id
_entity.type
_entity.pdbx_description
1 polymer ?
#
loop_
_entity_poly.entity_id
_entity_poly.type
_entity_poly.pdbx_seq_one_letter_code
_entity_poly.pdbx_strand_id
1 'polypeptide(L)'
;MNTVRVRDIEIGAGVPKICVPIVGVTKEDIIAEAKTFHEIPVDVVEWRVDWFEGVFDFDQVLDVLKDLREALGNTPLLMTFRTSKEGGEKAIEDAAYAELNIKAAQSGYVDLVDVEVFTGDEIVKEIIEGAHAAGVKVVASNHDFFKTPAKEDIVNRLRKMQDLGADIPKIAVMPQNKKDVLTLLAATEEMVSEYADRPIITMSMAGTGVISRLCGEVFGSALTFGAAKKASAPGQMGVNDLNTVLQLLHNAL
;
A
#
# COMPACT_ATOMS: atom_id res chain seq x y z
N MET A 1 16.74 0.95 11.53
CA MET A 1 15.75 0.34 10.63
C MET A 1 16.28 0.40 9.21
N ASN A 2 16.20 -0.71 8.45
CA ASN A 2 16.62 -0.72 7.05
C ASN A 2 15.56 -0.04 6.19
N THR A 3 16.00 0.63 5.13
CA THR A 3 15.11 1.22 4.12
C THR A 3 14.83 0.22 3.00
N VAL A 4 13.77 0.46 2.22
CA VAL A 4 13.46 -0.32 1.02
C VAL A 4 13.61 0.58 -0.20
N ARG A 5 14.61 0.25 -1.04
CA ARG A 5 14.81 0.95 -2.30
C ARG A 5 13.93 0.36 -3.40
N VAL A 6 13.18 1.23 -4.08
CA VAL A 6 12.35 0.89 -5.23
C VAL A 6 12.63 1.93 -6.31
N ARG A 7 13.29 1.53 -7.40
CA ARG A 7 13.79 2.44 -8.45
C ARG A 7 14.63 3.58 -7.84
N ASP A 8 14.21 4.83 -8.01
CA ASP A 8 14.94 6.03 -7.55
C ASP A 8 14.48 6.52 -6.18
N ILE A 9 13.50 5.88 -5.56
CA ILE A 9 13.03 6.27 -4.22
C ILE A 9 13.51 5.31 -3.15
N GLU A 10 13.57 5.81 -1.93
CA GLU A 10 13.94 5.07 -0.72
C GLU A 10 12.81 5.20 0.30
N ILE A 11 12.05 4.12 0.50
CA ILE A 11 10.94 4.07 1.46
C ILE A 11 11.52 3.81 2.85
N GLY A 12 11.14 4.63 3.83
CA GLY A 12 11.66 4.58 5.19
C GLY A 12 12.79 5.58 5.46
N ALA A 13 13.12 6.45 4.48
CA ALA A 13 14.06 7.54 4.65
C ALA A 13 13.38 8.90 4.43
N GLY A 14 13.58 9.83 5.36
CA GLY A 14 13.06 11.21 5.29
C GLY A 14 11.54 11.27 5.31
N VAL A 15 10.98 12.21 4.57
CA VAL A 15 9.52 12.42 4.47
C VAL A 15 8.82 11.13 4.02
N PRO A 16 7.69 10.73 4.65
CA PRO A 16 6.90 9.60 4.22
C PRO A 16 6.52 9.70 2.75
N LYS A 17 6.67 8.62 1.99
CA LYS A 17 6.37 8.60 0.57
C LYS A 17 4.87 8.71 0.33
N ILE A 18 4.48 9.42 -0.72
CA ILE A 18 3.07 9.58 -1.11
C ILE A 18 2.72 8.53 -2.16
N CYS A 19 1.77 7.66 -1.81
CA CYS A 19 1.17 6.70 -2.72
C CYS A 19 -0.18 7.20 -3.21
N VAL A 20 -0.41 7.14 -4.52
CA VAL A 20 -1.68 7.58 -5.14
C VAL A 20 -2.31 6.40 -5.87
N PRO A 21 -3.56 6.00 -5.52
CA PRO A 21 -4.25 4.90 -6.14
C PRO A 21 -4.90 5.28 -7.48
N ILE A 22 -4.86 4.36 -8.44
CA ILE A 22 -5.68 4.33 -9.65
C ILE A 22 -6.80 3.31 -9.44
N VAL A 23 -8.05 3.75 -9.64
CA VAL A 23 -9.27 2.95 -9.47
C VAL A 23 -10.15 2.97 -10.72
N GLY A 24 -9.54 3.08 -11.89
CA GLY A 24 -10.24 2.98 -13.18
C GLY A 24 -10.84 1.60 -13.39
N VAL A 25 -11.99 1.55 -14.08
CA VAL A 25 -12.71 0.31 -14.41
C VAL A 25 -12.29 -0.22 -15.77
N THR A 26 -12.05 0.66 -16.73
CA THR A 26 -11.58 0.31 -18.08
C THR A 26 -10.10 0.63 -18.24
N LYS A 27 -9.45 0.00 -19.22
CA LYS A 27 -8.05 0.28 -19.55
C LYS A 27 -7.85 1.76 -19.90
N GLU A 28 -8.76 2.33 -20.67
CA GLU A 28 -8.70 3.73 -21.12
C GLU A 28 -8.72 4.69 -19.93
N ASP A 29 -9.60 4.46 -18.94
CA ASP A 29 -9.69 5.28 -17.73
C ASP A 29 -8.41 5.18 -16.89
N ILE A 30 -7.89 3.96 -16.71
CA ILE A 30 -6.66 3.68 -15.96
C ILE A 30 -5.47 4.43 -16.56
N ILE A 31 -5.27 4.32 -17.87
CA ILE A 31 -4.13 4.95 -18.55
C ILE A 31 -4.31 6.47 -18.64
N ALA A 32 -5.54 6.94 -18.85
CA ALA A 32 -5.82 8.38 -18.83
C ALA A 32 -5.52 9.01 -17.45
N GLU A 33 -5.85 8.31 -16.36
CA GLU A 33 -5.52 8.75 -15.01
C GLU A 33 -4.01 8.74 -14.77
N ALA A 34 -3.32 7.66 -15.11
CA ALA A 34 -1.87 7.52 -14.95
C ALA A 34 -1.08 8.66 -15.61
N LYS A 35 -1.50 9.10 -16.81
CA LYS A 35 -0.86 10.19 -17.54
C LYS A 35 -0.92 11.55 -16.83
N THR A 36 -1.88 11.75 -15.92
CA THR A 36 -1.99 13.01 -15.14
C THR A 36 -1.04 13.04 -13.92
N PHE A 37 -0.41 11.93 -13.55
CA PHE A 37 0.37 11.84 -12.32
C PHE A 37 1.72 12.55 -12.40
N HIS A 38 2.19 12.90 -13.60
CA HIS A 38 3.38 13.75 -13.76
C HIS A 38 3.17 15.20 -13.28
N GLU A 39 1.92 15.62 -13.05
CA GLU A 39 1.54 16.96 -12.64
C GLU A 39 1.32 17.09 -11.12
N ILE A 40 1.42 16.00 -10.37
CA ILE A 40 1.14 15.96 -8.93
C ILE A 40 2.30 15.31 -8.14
N PRO A 41 2.45 15.66 -6.85
CA PRO A 41 3.46 15.02 -6.00
C PRO A 41 3.07 13.56 -5.70
N VAL A 42 3.72 12.61 -6.40
CA VAL A 42 3.53 11.18 -6.22
C VAL A 42 4.87 10.46 -6.23
N ASP A 43 5.10 9.61 -5.25
CA ASP A 43 6.29 8.78 -5.15
C ASP A 43 6.03 7.35 -5.61
N VAL A 44 4.83 6.82 -5.33
CA VAL A 44 4.39 5.46 -5.69
C VAL A 44 2.98 5.54 -6.28
N VAL A 45 2.74 4.85 -7.38
CA VAL A 45 1.39 4.67 -7.92
C VAL A 45 0.90 3.28 -7.52
N GLU A 46 -0.29 3.21 -6.91
CA GLU A 46 -0.96 1.95 -6.64
C GLU A 46 -2.02 1.68 -7.71
N TRP A 47 -1.88 0.62 -8.50
CA TRP A 47 -2.99 0.17 -9.33
C TRP A 47 -3.87 -0.82 -8.55
N ARG A 48 -5.12 -0.41 -8.27
CA ARG A 48 -6.17 -1.23 -7.66
C ARG A 48 -6.84 -2.08 -8.73
N VAL A 49 -6.20 -3.21 -9.02
CA VAL A 49 -6.64 -4.10 -10.11
C VAL A 49 -8.00 -4.74 -9.85
N ASP A 50 -8.44 -4.82 -8.60
CA ASP A 50 -9.78 -5.31 -8.23
C ASP A 50 -10.94 -4.44 -8.78
N TRP A 51 -10.68 -3.16 -9.13
CA TRP A 51 -11.64 -2.30 -9.83
C TRP A 51 -11.74 -2.62 -11.33
N PHE A 52 -10.65 -3.10 -11.93
CA PHE A 52 -10.60 -3.36 -13.37
C PHE A 52 -11.57 -4.45 -13.79
N GLU A 53 -12.40 -4.18 -14.85
CA GLU A 53 -13.41 -5.12 -15.32
C GLU A 53 -12.83 -6.43 -15.85
N GLY A 54 -11.65 -6.37 -16.49
CA GLY A 54 -10.93 -7.51 -17.08
C GLY A 54 -9.99 -8.24 -16.11
N VAL A 55 -10.06 -8.02 -14.79
CA VAL A 55 -9.07 -8.53 -13.82
C VAL A 55 -8.92 -10.05 -13.79
N PHE A 56 -9.93 -10.81 -14.18
CA PHE A 56 -9.88 -12.27 -14.23
C PHE A 56 -9.36 -12.84 -15.57
N ASP A 57 -9.06 -11.96 -16.53
CA ASP A 57 -8.34 -12.31 -17.76
C ASP A 57 -6.91 -11.76 -17.63
N PHE A 58 -5.97 -12.69 -17.43
CA PHE A 58 -4.60 -12.29 -17.12
C PHE A 58 -3.90 -11.58 -18.29
N ASP A 59 -4.25 -11.92 -19.53
CA ASP A 59 -3.69 -11.26 -20.72
C ASP A 59 -4.14 -9.79 -20.78
N GLN A 60 -5.38 -9.49 -20.38
CA GLN A 60 -5.84 -8.11 -20.26
C GLN A 60 -5.13 -7.36 -19.12
N VAL A 61 -4.90 -8.03 -17.98
CA VAL A 61 -4.12 -7.44 -16.88
C VAL A 61 -2.71 -7.08 -17.33
N LEU A 62 -2.03 -7.98 -18.05
CA LEU A 62 -0.69 -7.73 -18.58
C LEU A 62 -0.65 -6.59 -19.58
N ASP A 63 -1.66 -6.50 -20.45
CA ASP A 63 -1.78 -5.43 -21.43
C ASP A 63 -1.94 -4.06 -20.75
N VAL A 64 -2.72 -3.98 -19.66
CA VAL A 64 -2.84 -2.76 -18.85
C VAL A 64 -1.52 -2.45 -18.12
N LEU A 65 -0.86 -3.44 -17.51
CA LEU A 65 0.41 -3.25 -16.79
C LEU A 65 1.50 -2.70 -17.70
N LYS A 66 1.58 -3.19 -18.94
CA LYS A 66 2.52 -2.70 -19.95
C LYS A 66 2.31 -1.20 -20.24
N ASP A 67 1.06 -0.81 -20.52
CA ASP A 67 0.74 0.57 -20.84
C ASP A 67 0.86 1.49 -19.62
N LEU A 68 0.54 0.99 -18.40
CA LEU A 68 0.81 1.69 -17.15
C LEU A 68 2.30 1.96 -16.96
N ARG A 69 3.14 0.95 -17.20
CA ARG A 69 4.59 1.12 -17.10
C ARG A 69 5.11 2.18 -18.08
N GLU A 70 4.60 2.18 -19.31
CA GLU A 70 4.94 3.21 -20.29
C GLU A 70 4.49 4.60 -19.83
N ALA A 71 3.24 4.73 -19.37
CA ALA A 71 2.67 5.99 -18.92
C ALA A 71 3.36 6.58 -17.68
N LEU A 72 3.78 5.72 -16.73
CA LEU A 72 4.39 6.12 -15.45
C LEU A 72 5.92 6.32 -15.55
N GLY A 73 6.55 5.86 -16.63
CA GLY A 73 8.01 5.96 -16.80
C GLY A 73 8.77 5.32 -15.63
N ASN A 74 9.50 6.10 -14.83
CA ASN A 74 10.28 5.61 -13.70
C ASN A 74 9.56 5.66 -12.34
N THR A 75 8.33 6.12 -12.29
CA THR A 75 7.55 6.12 -11.04
C THR A 75 7.26 4.69 -10.59
N PRO A 76 7.56 4.29 -9.34
CA PRO A 76 7.24 2.98 -8.80
C PRO A 76 5.77 2.61 -8.94
N LEU A 77 5.50 1.37 -9.38
CA LEU A 77 4.16 0.81 -9.54
C LEU A 77 3.93 -0.33 -8.55
N LEU A 78 2.99 -0.14 -7.65
CA LEU A 78 2.44 -1.16 -6.75
C LEU A 78 1.17 -1.72 -7.36
N MET A 79 1.11 -3.03 -7.63
CA MET A 79 -0.14 -3.71 -8.00
C MET A 79 -0.83 -4.26 -6.75
N THR A 80 -2.10 -3.94 -6.59
CA THR A 80 -2.92 -4.38 -5.45
C THR A 80 -4.23 -4.99 -5.93
N PHE A 81 -4.44 -6.28 -5.70
CA PHE A 81 -5.78 -6.87 -5.70
C PHE A 81 -6.30 -6.87 -4.26
N ARG A 82 -7.14 -5.89 -3.91
CA ARG A 82 -7.83 -5.88 -2.62
C ARG A 82 -9.03 -6.80 -2.70
N THR A 83 -9.07 -7.83 -1.85
CA THR A 83 -10.19 -8.75 -1.83
C THR A 83 -11.41 -8.12 -1.16
N SER A 84 -12.59 -8.63 -1.48
CA SER A 84 -13.82 -8.21 -0.81
C SER A 84 -13.85 -8.51 0.69
N LYS A 85 -12.97 -9.42 1.17
CA LYS A 85 -12.78 -9.72 2.61
C LYS A 85 -12.15 -8.52 3.34
N GLU A 86 -11.32 -7.73 2.65
CA GLU A 86 -10.63 -6.56 3.19
C GLU A 86 -11.06 -5.25 2.51
N GLY A 87 -12.32 -5.18 2.06
CA GLY A 87 -12.95 -3.95 1.56
C GLY A 87 -12.67 -3.62 0.08
N GLY A 88 -12.26 -4.59 -0.70
CA GLY A 88 -12.12 -4.48 -2.15
C GLY A 88 -13.40 -4.78 -2.92
N GLU A 89 -13.35 -4.61 -4.23
CA GLU A 89 -14.51 -4.70 -5.12
C GLU A 89 -14.88 -6.14 -5.49
N LYS A 90 -13.91 -7.06 -5.47
CA LYS A 90 -14.14 -8.44 -5.96
C LYS A 90 -13.58 -9.49 -5.00
N ALA A 91 -14.25 -10.65 -5.00
CA ALA A 91 -13.70 -11.86 -4.42
C ALA A 91 -12.79 -12.57 -5.43
N ILE A 92 -11.83 -13.31 -4.93
CA ILE A 92 -10.94 -14.16 -5.72
C ILE A 92 -10.61 -15.41 -4.91
N GLU A 93 -10.45 -16.54 -5.59
CA GLU A 93 -9.98 -17.77 -4.97
C GLU A 93 -8.48 -17.67 -4.68
N ASP A 94 -8.05 -18.28 -3.58
CA ASP A 94 -6.67 -18.13 -3.05
C ASP A 94 -5.60 -18.54 -4.09
N ALA A 95 -5.81 -19.61 -4.85
CA ALA A 95 -4.88 -20.02 -5.90
C ALA A 95 -4.78 -19.00 -7.05
N ALA A 96 -5.92 -18.43 -7.47
CA ALA A 96 -5.97 -17.41 -8.50
C ALA A 96 -5.35 -16.08 -8.00
N TYR A 97 -5.49 -15.77 -6.71
CA TYR A 97 -4.85 -14.63 -6.07
C TYR A 97 -3.32 -14.76 -6.09
N ALA A 98 -2.81 -15.94 -5.73
CA ALA A 98 -1.37 -16.21 -5.78
C ALA A 98 -0.86 -16.12 -7.23
N GLU A 99 -1.53 -16.79 -8.17
CA GLU A 99 -1.16 -16.76 -9.59
C GLU A 99 -1.12 -15.34 -10.15
N LEU A 100 -2.14 -14.51 -9.87
CA LEU A 100 -2.21 -13.12 -10.31
C LEU A 100 -1.00 -12.30 -9.83
N ASN A 101 -0.70 -12.38 -8.53
CA ASN A 101 0.42 -11.63 -7.94
C ASN A 101 1.78 -12.09 -8.50
N ILE A 102 2.00 -13.41 -8.61
CA ILE A 102 3.26 -13.97 -9.11
C ILE A 102 3.47 -13.64 -10.58
N LYS A 103 2.44 -13.80 -11.42
CA LYS A 103 2.52 -13.46 -12.85
C LYS A 103 2.74 -11.96 -13.07
N ALA A 104 2.08 -11.11 -12.27
CA ALA A 104 2.33 -9.67 -12.33
C ALA A 104 3.77 -9.34 -11.97
N ALA A 105 4.32 -9.93 -10.91
CA ALA A 105 5.72 -9.75 -10.53
C ALA A 105 6.68 -10.21 -11.65
N GLN A 106 6.40 -11.35 -12.28
CA GLN A 106 7.21 -11.89 -13.37
C GLN A 106 7.10 -11.11 -14.69
N SER A 107 6.09 -10.24 -14.83
CA SER A 107 5.89 -9.44 -16.04
C SER A 107 7.00 -8.42 -16.31
N GLY A 108 7.74 -8.00 -15.27
CA GLY A 108 8.72 -6.92 -15.34
C GLY A 108 8.12 -5.51 -15.38
N TYR A 109 6.80 -5.36 -15.24
CA TYR A 109 6.11 -4.07 -15.29
C TYR A 109 5.82 -3.47 -13.91
N VAL A 110 5.78 -4.30 -12.86
CA VAL A 110 5.53 -3.85 -11.48
C VAL A 110 6.80 -3.82 -10.65
N ASP A 111 6.83 -2.96 -9.65
CA ASP A 111 7.96 -2.84 -8.72
C ASP A 111 7.60 -3.40 -7.33
N LEU A 112 6.30 -3.37 -6.99
CA LEU A 112 5.75 -3.90 -5.74
C LEU A 112 4.45 -4.64 -6.01
N VAL A 113 4.14 -5.62 -5.15
CA VAL A 113 2.82 -6.26 -5.04
C VAL A 113 2.30 -6.18 -3.62
N ASP A 114 0.98 -6.01 -3.45
CA ASP A 114 0.31 -6.04 -2.14
C ASP A 114 -0.27 -7.43 -1.88
N VAL A 115 0.03 -7.99 -0.71
CA VAL A 115 -0.38 -9.34 -0.32
C VAL A 115 -1.12 -9.30 1.02
N GLU A 116 -2.39 -9.70 1.04
CA GLU A 116 -3.18 -9.78 2.26
C GLU A 116 -2.69 -10.91 3.16
N VAL A 117 -2.18 -10.59 4.36
CA VAL A 117 -1.49 -11.54 5.24
C VAL A 117 -2.40 -12.63 5.80
N PHE A 118 -3.72 -12.42 5.82
CA PHE A 118 -4.69 -13.39 6.31
C PHE A 118 -5.32 -14.29 5.23
N THR A 119 -4.77 -14.27 4.01
CA THR A 119 -5.12 -15.25 2.96
C THR A 119 -4.65 -16.67 3.32
N GLY A 120 -3.62 -16.79 4.17
CA GLY A 120 -3.03 -18.05 4.63
C GLY A 120 -1.52 -18.05 4.49
N ASP A 121 -0.81 -18.53 5.50
CA ASP A 121 0.65 -18.39 5.61
C ASP A 121 1.41 -19.02 4.43
N GLU A 122 0.94 -20.19 3.94
CA GLU A 122 1.57 -20.88 2.80
C GLU A 122 1.42 -20.08 1.51
N ILE A 123 0.24 -19.54 1.25
CA ILE A 123 -0.04 -18.72 0.06
C ILE A 123 0.73 -17.40 0.11
N VAL A 124 0.77 -16.77 1.27
CA VAL A 124 1.53 -15.53 1.47
C VAL A 124 3.02 -15.77 1.21
N LYS A 125 3.59 -16.87 1.71
CA LYS A 125 5.00 -17.23 1.45
C LYS A 125 5.25 -17.51 -0.03
N GLU A 126 4.37 -18.28 -0.67
CA GLU A 126 4.46 -18.57 -2.12
C GLU A 126 4.53 -17.29 -2.95
N ILE A 127 3.65 -16.31 -2.65
CA ILE A 127 3.63 -15.02 -3.35
C ILE A 127 4.91 -14.23 -3.06
N ILE A 128 5.35 -14.16 -1.80
CA ILE A 128 6.58 -13.45 -1.41
C ILE A 128 7.79 -14.03 -2.13
N GLU A 129 7.95 -15.35 -2.12
CA GLU A 129 9.05 -16.04 -2.79
C GLU A 129 9.01 -15.81 -4.31
N GLY A 130 7.83 -15.92 -4.92
CA GLY A 130 7.64 -15.68 -6.35
C GLY A 130 7.95 -14.23 -6.77
N ALA A 131 7.52 -13.25 -5.96
CA ALA A 131 7.81 -11.83 -6.19
C ALA A 131 9.30 -11.53 -6.03
N HIS A 132 9.94 -12.02 -4.96
CA HIS A 132 11.36 -11.85 -4.71
C HIS A 132 12.23 -12.49 -5.80
N ALA A 133 11.84 -13.68 -6.31
CA ALA A 133 12.53 -14.32 -7.42
C ALA A 133 12.50 -13.48 -8.71
N ALA A 134 11.48 -12.64 -8.88
CA ALA A 134 11.36 -11.67 -9.97
C ALA A 134 12.00 -10.30 -9.65
N GLY A 135 12.58 -10.11 -8.46
CA GLY A 135 13.16 -8.85 -8.01
C GLY A 135 12.14 -7.80 -7.57
N VAL A 136 10.87 -8.19 -7.37
CA VAL A 136 9.75 -7.33 -6.97
C VAL A 136 9.60 -7.32 -5.45
N LYS A 137 9.29 -6.15 -4.88
CA LYS A 137 9.10 -5.96 -3.45
C LYS A 137 7.67 -6.30 -3.02
N VAL A 138 7.51 -6.73 -1.76
CA VAL A 138 6.21 -7.14 -1.22
C VAL A 138 5.77 -6.24 -0.09
N VAL A 139 4.58 -5.64 -0.25
CA VAL A 139 3.82 -5.01 0.82
C VAL A 139 2.85 -6.06 1.37
N ALA A 140 3.12 -6.62 2.55
CA ALA A 140 2.13 -7.47 3.21
C ALA A 140 1.13 -6.61 3.99
N SER A 141 -0.15 -6.82 3.76
CA SER A 141 -1.18 -5.90 4.25
C SER A 141 -2.28 -6.60 5.06
N ASN A 142 -2.92 -5.80 5.91
CA ASN A 142 -4.18 -6.14 6.57
C ASN A 142 -5.05 -4.89 6.77
N HIS A 143 -6.34 -5.04 6.50
CA HIS A 143 -7.32 -3.95 6.63
C HIS A 143 -8.48 -4.41 7.52
N ASP A 144 -8.67 -3.72 8.66
CA ASP A 144 -9.84 -3.92 9.53
C ASP A 144 -10.80 -2.75 9.35
N PHE A 145 -11.85 -2.97 8.56
CA PHE A 145 -12.88 -1.95 8.27
C PHE A 145 -13.91 -1.79 9.39
N PHE A 146 -13.85 -2.60 10.45
CA PHE A 146 -14.86 -2.63 11.49
C PHE A 146 -14.40 -1.99 12.78
N LYS A 147 -13.11 -2.09 13.10
CA LYS A 147 -12.55 -1.62 14.38
C LYS A 147 -11.06 -1.33 14.31
N THR A 148 -10.56 -0.73 15.37
CA THR A 148 -9.13 -0.71 15.70
C THR A 148 -8.87 -1.82 16.72
N PRO A 149 -8.05 -2.84 16.38
CA PRO A 149 -7.66 -3.87 17.33
C PRO A 149 -6.86 -3.30 18.52
N ALA A 150 -6.65 -4.11 19.55
CA ALA A 150 -5.75 -3.75 20.65
C ALA A 150 -4.32 -3.49 20.13
N LYS A 151 -3.57 -2.64 20.83
CA LYS A 151 -2.20 -2.25 20.45
C LYS A 151 -1.31 -3.47 20.19
N GLU A 152 -1.33 -4.42 21.11
CA GLU A 152 -0.54 -5.65 21.04
C GLU A 152 -0.92 -6.51 19.82
N ASP A 153 -2.19 -6.54 19.44
CA ASP A 153 -2.65 -7.27 18.25
C ASP A 153 -2.15 -6.59 16.96
N ILE A 154 -2.20 -5.27 16.89
CA ILE A 154 -1.65 -4.49 15.77
C ILE A 154 -0.15 -4.79 15.60
N VAL A 155 0.62 -4.70 16.69
CA VAL A 155 2.07 -5.00 16.69
C VAL A 155 2.33 -6.44 16.24
N ASN A 156 1.57 -7.41 16.78
CA ASN A 156 1.73 -8.83 16.41
C ASN A 156 1.40 -9.10 14.93
N ARG A 157 0.40 -8.42 14.36
CA ARG A 157 0.09 -8.54 12.92
C ARG A 157 1.22 -7.99 12.06
N LEU A 158 1.80 -6.84 12.41
CA LEU A 158 2.95 -6.27 11.70
C LEU A 158 4.20 -7.15 11.82
N ARG A 159 4.47 -7.70 13.01
CA ARG A 159 5.56 -8.66 13.22
C ARG A 159 5.36 -9.93 12.39
N LYS A 160 4.15 -10.49 12.37
CA LYS A 160 3.83 -11.63 11.51
C LYS A 160 4.16 -11.38 10.04
N MET A 161 3.83 -10.20 9.51
CA MET A 161 4.15 -9.82 8.14
C MET A 161 5.67 -9.76 7.91
N GLN A 162 6.41 -9.22 8.87
CA GLN A 162 7.88 -9.18 8.85
C GLN A 162 8.46 -10.60 8.89
N ASP A 163 7.97 -11.46 9.78
CA ASP A 163 8.44 -12.84 9.98
C ASP A 163 8.15 -13.72 8.74
N LEU A 164 7.09 -13.43 7.99
CA LEU A 164 6.79 -14.09 6.72
C LEU A 164 7.70 -13.64 5.57
N GLY A 165 8.51 -12.60 5.77
CA GLY A 165 9.50 -12.13 4.79
C GLY A 165 9.06 -10.95 3.93
N ALA A 166 7.93 -10.28 4.21
CA ALA A 166 7.51 -9.10 3.49
C ALA A 166 8.52 -7.96 3.61
N ASP A 167 8.71 -7.18 2.55
CA ASP A 167 9.60 -6.01 2.58
C ASP A 167 8.99 -4.84 3.37
N ILE A 168 7.67 -4.68 3.33
CA ILE A 168 6.95 -3.57 3.98
C ILE A 168 5.65 -4.10 4.63
N PRO A 169 5.61 -4.31 5.95
CA PRO A 169 4.36 -4.56 6.67
C PRO A 169 3.42 -3.36 6.63
N LYS A 170 2.12 -3.61 6.39
CA LYS A 170 1.10 -2.56 6.26
C LYS A 170 -0.18 -2.92 7.02
N ILE A 171 -0.70 -1.97 7.81
CA ILE A 171 -1.99 -2.13 8.48
C ILE A 171 -2.84 -0.87 8.34
N ALA A 172 -4.13 -1.06 8.05
CA ALA A 172 -5.13 -0.01 8.06
C ALA A 172 -6.31 -0.43 8.97
N VAL A 173 -6.70 0.43 9.89
CA VAL A 173 -7.73 0.12 10.88
C VAL A 173 -8.81 1.19 10.92
N MET A 174 -10.03 0.82 11.33
CA MET A 174 -11.16 1.73 11.42
C MET A 174 -11.33 2.25 12.85
N PRO A 175 -11.11 3.54 13.12
CA PRO A 175 -11.33 4.11 14.43
C PRO A 175 -12.83 4.30 14.68
N GLN A 176 -13.32 3.90 15.85
CA GLN A 176 -14.66 4.19 16.35
C GLN A 176 -14.68 5.48 17.20
N ASN A 177 -13.52 5.88 17.70
CA ASN A 177 -13.32 7.05 18.53
C ASN A 177 -11.86 7.53 18.50
N LYS A 178 -11.57 8.66 19.15
CA LYS A 178 -10.22 9.25 19.17
C LYS A 178 -9.17 8.38 19.88
N LYS A 179 -9.57 7.54 20.84
CA LYS A 179 -8.63 6.63 21.54
C LYS A 179 -8.10 5.57 20.60
N ASP A 180 -8.91 5.13 19.63
CA ASP A 180 -8.49 4.16 18.62
C ASP A 180 -7.35 4.71 17.75
N VAL A 181 -7.39 6.00 17.42
CA VAL A 181 -6.30 6.67 16.70
C VAL A 181 -5.01 6.69 17.53
N LEU A 182 -5.12 7.01 18.84
CA LEU A 182 -3.99 6.96 19.75
C LEU A 182 -3.45 5.53 19.91
N THR A 183 -4.31 4.53 19.92
CA THR A 183 -3.93 3.11 19.96
C THR A 183 -3.09 2.74 18.72
N LEU A 184 -3.51 3.15 17.52
CA LEU A 184 -2.73 2.91 16.30
C LEU A 184 -1.37 3.62 16.35
N LEU A 185 -1.33 4.90 16.74
CA LEU A 185 -0.08 5.66 16.82
C LEU A 185 0.90 5.04 17.84
N ALA A 186 0.40 4.61 19.00
CA ALA A 186 1.21 3.91 20.00
C ALA A 186 1.71 2.54 19.50
N ALA A 187 0.89 1.81 18.74
CA ALA A 187 1.30 0.55 18.11
C ALA A 187 2.38 0.78 17.03
N THR A 188 2.25 1.87 16.27
CA THR A 188 3.22 2.26 15.23
C THR A 188 4.58 2.58 15.86
N GLU A 189 4.57 3.42 16.88
CA GLU A 189 5.78 3.81 17.60
C GLU A 189 6.46 2.58 18.26
N GLU A 190 5.72 1.75 18.97
CA GLU A 190 6.26 0.53 19.59
C GLU A 190 6.82 -0.45 18.55
N MET A 191 6.11 -0.64 17.43
CA MET A 191 6.62 -1.52 16.36
C MET A 191 7.95 -1.01 15.82
N VAL A 192 8.09 0.30 15.59
CA VAL A 192 9.29 0.90 15.00
C VAL A 192 10.45 0.94 15.98
N SER A 193 10.21 1.26 17.26
CA SER A 193 11.27 1.39 18.25
C SER A 193 11.77 0.04 18.79
N GLU A 194 10.89 -0.99 18.86
CA GLU A 194 11.22 -2.25 19.54
C GLU A 194 11.40 -3.45 18.59
N TYR A 195 10.71 -3.48 17.43
CA TYR A 195 10.60 -4.71 16.66
C TYR A 195 10.93 -4.59 15.16
N ALA A 196 10.68 -3.44 14.54
CA ALA A 196 10.83 -3.33 13.09
C ALA A 196 12.30 -3.25 12.67
N ASP A 197 12.71 -4.12 11.77
CA ASP A 197 13.99 -4.05 11.06
C ASP A 197 13.88 -3.39 9.67
N ARG A 198 12.65 -3.11 9.22
CA ARG A 198 12.27 -2.59 7.90
C ARG A 198 11.16 -1.55 8.00
N PRO A 199 10.91 -0.72 6.95
CA PRO A 199 9.85 0.29 6.99
C PRO A 199 8.47 -0.36 7.13
N ILE A 200 7.57 0.29 7.85
CA ILE A 200 6.18 -0.12 8.00
C ILE A 200 5.24 0.96 7.49
N ILE A 201 4.00 0.57 7.17
CA ILE A 201 2.93 1.47 6.78
C ILE A 201 1.74 1.26 7.73
N THR A 202 1.33 2.31 8.42
CA THR A 202 0.20 2.25 9.33
C THR A 202 -0.75 3.41 9.11
N MET A 203 -2.05 3.16 9.19
CA MET A 203 -3.04 4.22 9.09
C MET A 203 -4.33 3.92 9.82
N SER A 204 -4.91 4.95 10.41
CA SER A 204 -6.28 4.98 10.90
C SER A 204 -7.15 5.58 9.82
N MET A 205 -8.24 4.90 9.46
CA MET A 205 -9.12 5.30 8.36
C MET A 205 -10.11 6.39 8.77
N ALA A 206 -10.96 6.82 7.84
CA ALA A 206 -11.95 7.87 8.00
C ALA A 206 -11.38 9.22 8.46
N GLY A 207 -12.27 10.22 8.61
CA GLY A 207 -11.86 11.58 8.98
C GLY A 207 -11.25 11.68 10.38
N THR A 208 -11.70 10.85 11.34
CA THR A 208 -11.14 10.80 12.69
C THR A 208 -9.68 10.34 12.68
N GLY A 209 -9.31 9.47 11.73
CA GLY A 209 -7.97 8.91 11.60
C GLY A 209 -7.00 9.74 10.76
N VAL A 210 -7.45 10.85 10.14
CA VAL A 210 -6.64 11.61 9.17
C VAL A 210 -5.26 12.01 9.71
N ILE A 211 -5.15 12.32 10.99
CA ILE A 211 -3.88 12.71 11.61
C ILE A 211 -2.80 11.62 11.47
N SER A 212 -3.16 10.35 11.52
CA SER A 212 -2.22 9.24 11.37
C SER A 212 -1.56 9.20 9.98
N ARG A 213 -2.20 9.78 8.97
CA ARG A 213 -1.67 9.89 7.61
C ARG A 213 -0.66 11.03 7.46
N LEU A 214 -0.70 12.00 8.37
CA LEU A 214 0.10 13.22 8.32
C LEU A 214 1.36 13.14 9.17
N CYS A 215 1.32 12.40 10.28
CA CYS A 215 2.40 12.35 11.28
C CYS A 215 3.32 11.13 11.14
N GLY A 216 3.35 10.50 9.95
CA GLY A 216 4.14 9.29 9.71
C GLY A 216 5.62 9.44 10.00
N GLU A 217 6.24 10.58 9.68
CA GLU A 217 7.65 10.84 9.95
C GLU A 217 7.98 10.84 11.45
N VAL A 218 7.05 11.34 12.27
CA VAL A 218 7.23 11.38 13.74
C VAL A 218 7.03 10.01 14.38
N PHE A 219 6.03 9.24 13.92
CA PHE A 219 5.66 7.97 14.54
C PHE A 219 6.22 6.73 13.84
N GLY A 220 6.80 6.88 12.63
CA GLY A 220 7.50 5.81 11.93
C GLY A 220 6.73 5.13 10.80
N SER A 221 5.58 5.67 10.35
CA SER A 221 4.92 5.18 9.13
C SER A 221 5.59 5.76 7.89
N ALA A 222 6.18 4.90 7.06
CA ALA A 222 7.10 5.28 5.97
C ALA A 222 6.40 5.73 4.68
N LEU A 223 5.08 5.49 4.56
CA LEU A 223 4.30 5.81 3.36
C LEU A 223 2.87 6.15 3.74
N THR A 224 2.28 7.09 3.04
CA THR A 224 0.89 7.50 3.22
C THR A 224 0.15 7.58 1.88
N PHE A 225 -1.19 7.53 1.92
CA PHE A 225 -2.03 7.50 0.72
C PHE A 225 -2.75 8.83 0.53
N GLY A 226 -2.55 9.44 -0.64
CA GLY A 226 -3.28 10.60 -1.11
C GLY A 226 -4.25 10.26 -2.25
N ALA A 227 -5.24 11.10 -2.48
CA ALA A 227 -6.17 10.98 -3.59
C ALA A 227 -5.86 12.01 -4.69
N ALA A 228 -5.76 11.58 -5.96
CA ALA A 228 -5.65 12.50 -7.09
C ALA A 228 -7.05 13.03 -7.49
N LYS A 229 -7.96 12.13 -7.87
CA LYS A 229 -9.35 12.44 -8.25
C LYS A 229 -10.34 11.74 -7.34
N LYS A 230 -10.20 10.44 -7.15
CA LYS A 230 -11.09 9.58 -6.36
C LYS A 230 -10.30 8.87 -5.27
N ALA A 231 -10.78 8.95 -4.04
CA ALA A 231 -10.20 8.20 -2.94
C ALA A 231 -10.49 6.70 -3.08
N SER A 232 -9.50 5.85 -2.83
CA SER A 232 -9.66 4.39 -2.80
C SER A 232 -10.01 3.85 -1.43
N ALA A 233 -9.93 4.69 -0.39
CA ALA A 233 -10.25 4.34 0.99
C ALA A 233 -10.75 5.57 1.78
N PRO A 234 -11.53 5.37 2.86
CA PRO A 234 -12.03 6.47 3.69
C PRO A 234 -10.91 7.31 4.32
N GLY A 235 -11.07 8.64 4.31
CA GLY A 235 -10.16 9.58 4.98
C GLY A 235 -8.88 9.90 4.22
N GLN A 236 -8.78 9.58 2.93
CA GLN A 236 -7.71 10.07 2.08
C GLN A 236 -7.89 11.57 1.81
N MET A 237 -6.80 12.31 1.91
CA MET A 237 -6.70 13.74 1.60
C MET A 237 -6.27 13.94 0.15
N GLY A 238 -6.60 15.08 -0.44
CA GLY A 238 -6.06 15.47 -1.74
C GLY A 238 -4.52 15.50 -1.72
N VAL A 239 -3.89 14.98 -2.76
CA VAL A 239 -2.44 14.75 -2.78
C VAL A 239 -1.62 16.02 -2.59
N ASN A 240 -2.06 17.15 -3.14
CA ASN A 240 -1.35 18.44 -3.01
C ASN A 240 -1.37 18.97 -1.57
N ASP A 241 -2.54 18.88 -0.91
CA ASP A 241 -2.67 19.29 0.48
C ASP A 241 -1.87 18.35 1.39
N LEU A 242 -1.94 17.05 1.13
CA LEU A 242 -1.14 16.04 1.84
C LEU A 242 0.35 16.36 1.75
N ASN A 243 0.88 16.56 0.56
CA ASN A 243 2.28 16.91 0.35
C ASN A 243 2.65 18.20 1.10
N THR A 244 1.80 19.23 1.02
CA THR A 244 2.03 20.50 1.74
C THR A 244 2.19 20.27 3.24
N VAL A 245 1.31 19.49 3.85
CA VAL A 245 1.37 19.22 5.30
C VAL A 245 2.60 18.38 5.65
N LEU A 246 2.94 17.36 4.87
CA LEU A 246 4.14 16.54 5.11
C LEU A 246 5.42 17.38 5.06
N GLN A 247 5.54 18.29 4.09
CA GLN A 247 6.70 19.19 3.99
C GLN A 247 6.76 20.19 5.16
N LEU A 248 5.62 20.72 5.60
CA LEU A 248 5.58 21.62 6.77
C LEU A 248 6.02 20.91 8.04
N LEU A 249 5.61 19.66 8.24
CA LEU A 249 6.03 18.86 9.39
C LEU A 249 7.53 18.53 9.32
N HIS A 250 8.00 18.09 8.16
CA HIS A 250 9.42 17.80 7.93
C HIS A 250 10.32 18.98 8.24
N ASN A 251 9.96 20.17 7.78
CA ASN A 251 10.75 21.39 8.01
C ASN A 251 10.75 21.84 9.48
N ALA A 252 9.89 21.26 10.32
CA ALA A 252 9.80 21.56 11.75
C ALA A 252 10.54 20.54 12.65
N LEU A 253 11.01 19.42 12.07
CA LEU A 253 11.77 18.37 12.74
C LEU A 253 13.27 18.62 12.63
#